data_61bd47e792d6257031815c3bcdee318c
#
_entry.id   61bd47e792d6257031815c3bcdee318c
#
_cell.length_a   1.000
_cell.length_b   1.000
_cell.length_c   1.000
_cell.angle_alpha   90.00
_cell.angle_beta   90.00
_cell.angle_gamma   90.00
#
_symmetry.space_group_name_H-M   'P 1'
#
loop_
_entity.id
_entity.type
_entity.pdbx_description
1 polymer ?
#
loop_
_entity_poly.entity_id
_entity_poly.type
_entity_poly.pdbx_seq_one_letter_code
_entity_poly.pdbx_strand_id
1 'polypeptide(L)'
;MFSFRTPIYGAVKVMDSRVAMVLLAVALTAGAPAAFPQPPQTRAEALGALRSPDAATRAEAMVWLANRGGMDDAPLLHERLRDESSFVRGFAEQGLWLLWSRSGDAEIDRLMALGTEAMQAGKHAQAISTFSEIIQKRPDFAEGWNRRATVYYLAAQYDKSIADCHEVLKRNPRHFGALSGMGQIYFQLAEDENALHWYRRALEVNPNMLGVEMNVKLLEERLRARRAPGRST
;
A
#
# COMPACT_ATOMS: atom_id res chain seq x y z
N MET A 1 17.87 -19.75 15.79
CA MET A 1 16.58 -19.21 16.22
C MET A 1 16.61 -17.72 15.89
N PHE A 2 16.38 -17.37 14.60
CA PHE A 2 16.43 -15.98 14.14
C PHE A 2 14.99 -15.47 13.96
N SER A 3 14.57 -14.60 14.87
CA SER A 3 13.27 -13.94 14.83
C SER A 3 13.34 -12.79 13.83
N PHE A 4 12.99 -13.03 12.57
CA PHE A 4 12.75 -11.96 11.59
C PHE A 4 11.33 -11.40 11.81
N ARG A 5 11.18 -10.52 12.78
CA ARG A 5 10.03 -9.63 12.89
C ARG A 5 10.28 -8.39 12.01
N THR A 6 10.19 -8.54 10.70
CA THR A 6 9.99 -7.39 9.83
C THR A 6 8.48 -7.19 9.65
N PRO A 7 7.92 -6.03 10.02
CA PRO A 7 6.53 -5.73 9.74
C PRO A 7 6.38 -5.52 8.24
N ILE A 8 5.77 -6.49 7.55
CA ILE A 8 5.52 -6.47 6.09
C ILE A 8 4.38 -5.52 5.72
N TYR A 9 3.60 -5.10 6.68
CA TYR A 9 2.79 -3.91 6.51
C TYR A 9 3.74 -2.74 6.70
N GLY A 10 4.13 -2.12 5.58
CA GLY A 10 4.80 -0.83 5.64
C GLY A 10 4.06 0.01 6.66
N ALA A 11 4.72 0.29 7.79
CA ALA A 11 4.19 1.26 8.72
C ALA A 11 3.89 2.48 7.86
N VAL A 12 2.61 2.76 7.63
CA VAL A 12 2.18 4.08 7.19
C VAL A 12 2.63 4.96 8.33
N LYS A 13 3.88 5.42 8.23
CA LYS A 13 4.35 6.54 9.00
C LYS A 13 3.39 7.63 8.59
N VAL A 14 2.40 7.91 9.44
CA VAL A 14 1.60 9.11 9.31
C VAL A 14 2.64 10.20 9.11
N MET A 15 2.73 10.71 7.91
CA MET A 15 3.66 11.76 7.57
C MET A 15 3.25 12.94 8.44
N ASP A 16 4.03 13.18 9.50
CA ASP A 16 3.90 14.35 10.35
C ASP A 16 3.78 15.54 9.39
N SER A 17 2.79 16.39 9.62
CA SER A 17 2.51 17.61 8.82
C SER A 17 3.74 18.51 8.62
N ARG A 18 4.85 18.18 9.27
CA ARG A 18 6.15 18.84 9.12
C ARG A 18 6.97 18.41 7.91
N VAL A 19 6.66 17.27 7.26
CA VAL A 19 7.34 16.82 6.04
C VAL A 19 6.81 17.53 4.79
N ALA A 20 5.59 18.07 4.83
CA ALA A 20 5.04 18.92 3.77
C ALA A 20 5.71 20.29 3.68
N MET A 21 6.57 20.66 4.67
CA MET A 21 7.17 21.99 4.76
C MET A 21 8.66 22.08 4.37
N VAL A 22 9.29 21.00 3.93
CA VAL A 22 10.73 20.99 3.61
C VAL A 22 11.04 21.34 2.15
N LEU A 23 10.05 21.53 1.29
CA LEU A 23 10.27 21.91 -0.11
C LEU A 23 10.18 23.43 -0.38
N LEU A 24 10.20 24.29 0.64
CA LEU A 24 10.04 25.75 0.43
C LEU A 24 11.18 26.62 0.94
N ALA A 25 12.39 26.16 1.05
CA ALA A 25 13.47 27.02 1.52
C ALA A 25 14.84 26.73 0.89
N VAL A 26 14.96 26.80 -0.45
CA VAL A 26 16.24 27.13 -1.11
C VAL A 26 15.93 27.90 -2.40
N ALA A 27 15.75 29.20 -2.32
CA ALA A 27 15.85 30.07 -3.47
C ALA A 27 16.13 31.49 -3.03
N LEU A 28 17.39 31.86 -2.82
CA LEU A 28 17.87 33.22 -2.84
C LEU A 28 19.36 33.23 -3.13
N THR A 29 19.74 33.07 -4.43
CA THR A 29 20.94 33.65 -4.99
C THR A 29 20.69 33.95 -6.47
N ALA A 30 21.04 35.16 -6.87
CA ALA A 30 20.75 35.81 -8.11
C ALA A 30 21.28 35.08 -9.36
N GLY A 31 20.38 34.75 -10.25
CA GLY A 31 20.53 34.28 -11.62
C GLY A 31 19.10 34.03 -12.11
N ALA A 32 18.72 34.52 -13.31
CA ALA A 32 17.35 34.40 -13.79
C ALA A 32 16.77 33.00 -13.48
N PRO A 33 15.65 32.88 -12.75
CA PRO A 33 15.15 31.59 -12.37
C PRO A 33 14.72 30.85 -13.63
N ALA A 34 15.30 29.71 -13.92
CA ALA A 34 14.57 28.71 -14.66
C ALA A 34 13.25 28.56 -13.87
N ALA A 35 12.14 28.97 -14.47
CA ALA A 35 10.84 28.92 -13.81
C ALA A 35 10.61 27.44 -13.43
N PHE A 36 10.77 27.12 -12.14
CA PHE A 36 10.33 25.83 -11.62
C PHE A 36 8.86 25.71 -12.04
N PRO A 37 8.48 24.65 -12.74
CA PRO A 37 7.10 24.45 -13.12
C PRO A 37 6.25 24.54 -11.84
N GLN A 38 5.25 25.43 -11.86
CA GLN A 38 4.36 25.57 -10.71
C GLN A 38 3.62 24.25 -10.49
N PRO A 39 3.45 23.79 -9.24
CA PRO A 39 2.73 22.57 -8.97
C PRO A 39 1.29 22.66 -9.53
N PRO A 40 0.71 21.56 -10.03
CA PRO A 40 -0.63 21.56 -10.58
C PRO A 40 -1.65 22.16 -9.62
N GLN A 41 -2.51 23.04 -10.12
CA GLN A 41 -3.60 23.65 -9.34
C GLN A 41 -4.95 22.97 -9.65
N THR A 42 -5.06 22.37 -10.83
CA THR A 42 -6.27 21.72 -11.32
C THR A 42 -5.98 20.26 -11.70
N ARG A 43 -7.07 19.44 -11.78
CA ARG A 43 -6.96 18.07 -12.26
C ARG A 43 -6.43 18.00 -13.71
N ALA A 44 -6.85 18.92 -14.56
CA ALA A 44 -6.38 18.98 -15.94
C ALA A 44 -4.87 19.23 -16.03
N GLU A 45 -4.36 20.14 -15.22
CA GLU A 45 -2.92 20.42 -15.12
C GLU A 45 -2.15 19.20 -14.58
N ALA A 46 -2.68 18.53 -13.54
CA ALA A 46 -2.08 17.32 -13.01
C ALA A 46 -2.01 16.20 -14.07
N LEU A 47 -3.08 15.99 -14.84
CA LEU A 47 -3.10 15.03 -15.95
C LEU A 47 -2.10 15.39 -17.06
N GLY A 48 -1.94 16.68 -17.35
CA GLY A 48 -0.90 17.16 -18.26
C GLY A 48 0.51 16.90 -17.75
N ALA A 49 0.74 17.20 -16.46
CA ALA A 49 2.04 17.03 -15.80
C ALA A 49 2.51 15.58 -15.71
N LEU A 50 1.57 14.59 -15.70
CA LEU A 50 1.92 13.17 -15.78
C LEU A 50 2.67 12.77 -17.05
N ARG A 51 2.59 13.56 -18.11
CA ARG A 51 3.24 13.31 -19.39
C ARG A 51 4.58 14.04 -19.52
N SER A 52 4.99 14.79 -18.51
CA SER A 52 6.26 15.52 -18.53
C SER A 52 7.45 14.57 -18.65
N PRO A 53 8.49 14.91 -19.42
CA PRO A 53 9.75 14.17 -19.40
C PRO A 53 10.48 14.33 -18.04
N ASP A 54 10.19 15.41 -17.31
CA ASP A 54 10.78 15.67 -16.00
C ASP A 54 10.09 14.85 -14.89
N ALA A 55 10.87 14.05 -14.17
CA ALA A 55 10.37 13.19 -13.10
C ALA A 55 9.82 13.98 -11.90
N ALA A 56 10.37 15.17 -11.60
CA ALA A 56 9.85 15.97 -10.50
C ALA A 56 8.44 16.49 -10.82
N THR A 57 8.22 16.96 -12.03
CA THR A 57 6.90 17.39 -12.52
C THR A 57 5.89 16.23 -12.47
N ARG A 58 6.28 15.02 -12.87
CA ARG A 58 5.41 13.84 -12.75
C ARG A 58 5.09 13.49 -11.29
N ALA A 59 6.09 13.62 -10.39
CA ALA A 59 5.89 13.38 -8.95
C ALA A 59 4.93 14.40 -8.32
N GLU A 60 5.03 15.69 -8.68
CA GLU A 60 4.08 16.73 -8.25
C GLU A 60 2.65 16.41 -8.69
N ALA A 61 2.47 15.89 -9.90
CA ALA A 61 1.18 15.42 -10.37
C ALA A 61 0.65 14.25 -9.51
N MET A 62 1.52 13.29 -9.12
CA MET A 62 1.15 12.21 -8.20
C MET A 62 0.70 12.77 -6.84
N VAL A 63 1.43 13.70 -6.27
CA VAL A 63 1.07 14.38 -5.01
C VAL A 63 -0.28 15.06 -5.12
N TRP A 64 -0.53 15.79 -6.22
CA TRP A 64 -1.81 16.44 -6.45
C TRP A 64 -2.97 15.44 -6.51
N LEU A 65 -2.84 14.40 -7.34
CA LEU A 65 -3.85 13.35 -7.50
C LEU A 65 -4.08 12.59 -6.19
N ALA A 66 -3.04 12.28 -5.45
CA ALA A 66 -3.14 11.63 -4.15
C ALA A 66 -3.94 12.47 -3.13
N ASN A 67 -3.75 13.79 -3.12
CA ASN A 67 -4.37 14.68 -2.14
C ASN A 67 -5.77 15.16 -2.54
N ARG A 68 -6.02 15.38 -3.83
CA ARG A 68 -7.24 16.02 -4.34
C ARG A 68 -8.04 15.16 -5.31
N GLY A 69 -7.44 14.08 -5.82
CA GLY A 69 -8.12 13.11 -6.70
C GLY A 69 -9.07 12.20 -5.94
N GLY A 70 -9.77 11.37 -6.68
CA GLY A 70 -10.67 10.33 -6.17
C GLY A 70 -10.25 8.93 -6.61
N MET A 71 -11.07 7.92 -6.29
CA MET A 71 -10.82 6.53 -6.69
C MET A 71 -10.76 6.36 -8.22
N ASP A 72 -11.42 7.24 -8.97
CA ASP A 72 -11.36 7.27 -10.44
C ASP A 72 -9.96 7.62 -10.98
N ASP A 73 -9.11 8.23 -10.14
CA ASP A 73 -7.72 8.55 -10.49
C ASP A 73 -6.75 7.42 -10.12
N ALA A 74 -7.18 6.41 -9.35
CA ALA A 74 -6.34 5.29 -8.95
C ALA A 74 -5.68 4.54 -10.13
N PRO A 75 -6.32 4.33 -11.30
CA PRO A 75 -5.67 3.74 -12.47
C PRO A 75 -4.41 4.49 -12.91
N LEU A 76 -4.42 5.83 -12.86
CA LEU A 76 -3.27 6.67 -13.24
C LEU A 76 -2.08 6.45 -12.29
N LEU A 77 -2.36 6.36 -10.98
CA LEU A 77 -1.33 6.06 -9.98
C LEU A 77 -0.79 4.64 -10.17
N HIS A 78 -1.64 3.68 -10.48
CA HIS A 78 -1.19 2.31 -10.78
C HIS A 78 -0.24 2.24 -11.99
N GLU A 79 -0.49 3.02 -13.04
CA GLU A 79 0.42 3.10 -14.18
C GLU A 79 1.80 3.61 -13.75
N ARG A 80 1.84 4.60 -12.87
CA ARG A 80 3.09 5.20 -12.38
C ARG A 80 3.86 4.33 -11.38
N LEU A 81 3.32 3.21 -10.91
CA LEU A 81 4.10 2.17 -10.22
C LEU A 81 5.19 1.56 -11.13
N ARG A 82 5.12 1.77 -12.43
CA ARG A 82 6.10 1.34 -13.44
C ARG A 82 6.83 2.50 -14.10
N ASP A 83 6.76 3.71 -13.51
CA ASP A 83 7.51 4.86 -14.01
C ASP A 83 9.02 4.55 -14.01
N GLU A 84 9.75 5.11 -14.96
CA GLU A 84 11.20 4.96 -15.06
C GLU A 84 11.91 5.49 -13.80
N SER A 85 11.40 6.58 -13.21
CA SER A 85 11.90 7.17 -11.98
C SER A 85 11.40 6.43 -10.75
N SER A 86 12.32 5.92 -9.93
CA SER A 86 11.99 5.33 -8.62
C SER A 86 11.30 6.32 -7.68
N PHE A 87 11.61 7.60 -7.82
CA PHE A 87 10.99 8.69 -7.07
C PHE A 87 9.48 8.79 -7.39
N VAL A 88 9.12 8.79 -8.68
CA VAL A 88 7.72 8.81 -9.13
C VAL A 88 6.99 7.53 -8.68
N ARG A 89 7.64 6.36 -8.80
CA ARG A 89 7.06 5.10 -8.33
C ARG A 89 6.71 5.13 -6.83
N GLY A 90 7.59 5.73 -6.01
CA GLY A 90 7.35 5.89 -4.56
C GLY A 90 6.14 6.78 -4.27
N PHE A 91 5.99 7.90 -4.98
CA PHE A 91 4.81 8.77 -4.84
C PHE A 91 3.52 8.10 -5.33
N ALA A 92 3.60 7.31 -6.41
CA ALA A 92 2.46 6.56 -6.90
C ALA A 92 1.97 5.51 -5.87
N GLU A 93 2.89 4.79 -5.24
CA GLU A 93 2.56 3.83 -4.19
C GLU A 93 1.94 4.50 -2.97
N GLN A 94 2.56 5.56 -2.45
CA GLN A 94 2.02 6.32 -1.32
C GLN A 94 0.68 6.97 -1.65
N GLY A 95 0.54 7.49 -2.88
CA GLY A 95 -0.70 8.06 -3.36
C GLY A 95 -1.84 7.08 -3.40
N LEU A 96 -1.62 5.84 -3.82
CA LEU A 96 -2.62 4.77 -3.78
C LEU A 96 -3.06 4.46 -2.36
N TRP A 97 -2.13 4.35 -1.41
CA TRP A 97 -2.47 4.17 0.01
C TRP A 97 -3.32 5.32 0.54
N LEU A 98 -2.99 6.57 0.17
CA LEU A 98 -3.75 7.74 0.60
C LEU A 98 -5.15 7.76 0.00
N LEU A 99 -5.31 7.45 -1.29
CA LEU A 99 -6.61 7.36 -1.95
C LEU A 99 -7.49 6.27 -1.31
N TRP A 100 -6.93 5.09 -1.06
CA TRP A 100 -7.66 3.98 -0.46
C TRP A 100 -8.07 4.26 0.98
N SER A 101 -7.25 5.01 1.73
CA SER A 101 -7.52 5.33 3.14
C SER A 101 -8.57 6.43 3.32
N ARG A 102 -8.93 7.16 2.26
CA ARG A 102 -9.87 8.27 2.32
C ARG A 102 -11.30 7.78 2.11
N SER A 103 -12.11 7.84 3.15
CA SER A 103 -13.52 7.42 3.07
C SER A 103 -14.43 8.50 2.48
N GLY A 104 -14.05 9.77 2.58
CA GLY A 104 -14.90 10.92 2.26
C GLY A 104 -15.96 11.22 3.33
N ASP A 105 -15.90 10.53 4.48
CA ASP A 105 -16.81 10.67 5.60
C ASP A 105 -16.01 10.90 6.89
N ALA A 106 -16.22 12.05 7.55
CA ALA A 106 -15.45 12.44 8.73
C ALA A 106 -15.64 11.48 9.91
N GLU A 107 -16.80 10.83 10.05
CA GLU A 107 -17.03 9.84 11.10
C GLU A 107 -16.21 8.57 10.84
N ILE A 108 -16.23 8.08 9.60
CA ILE A 108 -15.44 6.92 9.18
C ILE A 108 -13.95 7.20 9.33
N ASP A 109 -13.47 8.37 8.90
CA ASP A 109 -12.06 8.77 9.04
C ASP A 109 -11.63 8.83 10.51
N ARG A 110 -12.51 9.31 11.41
CA ARG A 110 -12.28 9.29 12.86
C ARG A 110 -12.21 7.87 13.41
N LEU A 111 -13.11 6.98 13.00
CA LEU A 111 -13.09 5.58 13.40
C LEU A 111 -11.84 4.86 12.86
N MET A 112 -11.42 5.16 11.63
CA MET A 112 -10.17 4.65 11.06
C MET A 112 -8.96 5.04 11.92
N ALA A 113 -8.89 6.28 12.39
CA ALA A 113 -7.81 6.74 13.28
C ALA A 113 -7.83 5.98 14.62
N LEU A 114 -9.00 5.88 15.27
CA LEU A 114 -9.17 5.17 16.55
C LEU A 114 -8.81 3.68 16.43
N GLY A 115 -9.28 3.01 15.38
CA GLY A 115 -8.96 1.59 15.14
C GLY A 115 -7.47 1.38 14.87
N THR A 116 -6.83 2.31 14.16
CA THR A 116 -5.39 2.27 13.88
C THR A 116 -4.57 2.47 15.15
N GLU A 117 -4.95 3.41 16.02
CA GLU A 117 -4.33 3.62 17.32
C GLU A 117 -4.45 2.36 18.21
N ALA A 118 -5.65 1.78 18.29
CA ALA A 118 -5.87 0.55 19.05
C ALA A 118 -5.02 -0.61 18.51
N MET A 119 -4.92 -0.75 17.17
CA MET A 119 -4.08 -1.76 16.53
C MET A 119 -2.59 -1.57 16.87
N GLN A 120 -2.09 -0.33 16.81
CA GLN A 120 -0.69 -0.01 17.15
C GLN A 120 -0.38 -0.25 18.62
N ALA A 121 -1.37 -0.02 19.51
CA ALA A 121 -1.28 -0.31 20.94
C ALA A 121 -1.43 -1.81 21.27
N GLY A 122 -1.59 -2.70 20.28
CA GLY A 122 -1.80 -4.13 20.48
C GLY A 122 -3.17 -4.49 21.08
N LYS A 123 -4.11 -3.55 21.13
CA LYS A 123 -5.48 -3.73 21.62
C LYS A 123 -6.36 -4.36 20.53
N HIS A 124 -6.03 -5.59 20.12
CA HIS A 124 -6.62 -6.24 18.96
C HIS A 124 -8.15 -6.33 19.03
N ALA A 125 -8.73 -6.68 20.18
CA ALA A 125 -10.19 -6.77 20.32
C ALA A 125 -10.88 -5.41 20.07
N GLN A 126 -10.31 -4.32 20.57
CA GLN A 126 -10.83 -2.97 20.35
C GLN A 126 -10.69 -2.56 18.89
N ALA A 127 -9.56 -2.81 18.27
CA ALA A 127 -9.33 -2.51 16.85
C ALA A 127 -10.31 -3.27 15.94
N ILE A 128 -10.52 -4.59 16.19
CA ILE A 128 -11.50 -5.41 15.46
C ILE A 128 -12.91 -4.83 15.61
N SER A 129 -13.31 -4.45 16.83
CA SER A 129 -14.62 -3.84 17.06
C SER A 129 -14.80 -2.55 16.27
N THR A 130 -13.80 -1.65 16.32
CA THR A 130 -13.84 -0.35 15.63
C THR A 130 -13.89 -0.53 14.10
N PHE A 131 -13.05 -1.40 13.53
CA PHE A 131 -13.10 -1.66 12.09
C PHE A 131 -14.37 -2.40 11.66
N SER A 132 -14.97 -3.23 12.54
CA SER A 132 -16.27 -3.85 12.28
C SER A 132 -17.39 -2.82 12.22
N GLU A 133 -17.35 -1.79 13.07
CA GLU A 133 -18.29 -0.66 13.01
C GLU A 133 -18.17 0.10 11.67
N ILE A 134 -16.94 0.35 11.19
CA ILE A 134 -16.71 0.95 9.88
C ILE A 134 -17.37 0.11 8.78
N ILE A 135 -17.14 -1.21 8.79
CA ILE A 135 -17.69 -2.13 7.79
C ILE A 135 -19.22 -2.15 7.83
N GLN A 136 -19.84 -2.05 9.00
CA GLN A 136 -21.29 -1.95 9.14
C GLN A 136 -21.84 -0.65 8.52
N LYS A 137 -21.18 0.48 8.77
CA LYS A 137 -21.58 1.80 8.26
C LYS A 137 -21.29 1.96 6.76
N ARG A 138 -20.17 1.45 6.30
CA ARG A 138 -19.63 1.58 4.94
C ARG A 138 -19.10 0.25 4.43
N PRO A 139 -19.99 -0.70 4.10
CA PRO A 139 -19.57 -2.02 3.63
C PRO A 139 -18.84 -2.00 2.28
N ASP A 140 -18.98 -0.92 1.51
CA ASP A 140 -18.27 -0.64 0.25
C ASP A 140 -16.84 -0.16 0.44
N PHE A 141 -16.47 0.33 1.63
CA PHE A 141 -15.16 0.89 1.90
C PHE A 141 -14.12 -0.21 2.14
N ALA A 142 -13.34 -0.52 1.09
CA ALA A 142 -12.39 -1.64 1.09
C ALA A 142 -11.35 -1.56 2.23
N GLU A 143 -10.90 -0.33 2.58
CA GLU A 143 -9.85 -0.16 3.60
C GLU A 143 -10.32 -0.54 5.01
N GLY A 144 -11.61 -0.43 5.32
CA GLY A 144 -12.17 -0.94 6.59
C GLY A 144 -11.95 -2.45 6.74
N TRP A 145 -12.21 -3.22 5.67
CA TRP A 145 -11.94 -4.64 5.61
C TRP A 145 -10.42 -4.94 5.69
N ASN A 146 -9.62 -4.18 4.94
CA ASN A 146 -8.16 -4.34 4.93
C ASN A 146 -7.54 -4.13 6.32
N ARG A 147 -7.98 -3.12 7.06
CA ARG A 147 -7.51 -2.86 8.42
C ARG A 147 -7.93 -3.97 9.37
N ARG A 148 -9.16 -4.46 9.29
CA ARG A 148 -9.60 -5.58 10.13
C ARG A 148 -8.86 -6.87 9.79
N ALA A 149 -8.63 -7.16 8.51
CA ALA A 149 -7.79 -8.28 8.08
C ALA A 149 -6.39 -8.21 8.70
N THR A 150 -5.79 -7.01 8.71
CA THR A 150 -4.48 -6.80 9.35
C THR A 150 -4.52 -7.14 10.83
N VAL A 151 -5.54 -6.71 11.56
CA VAL A 151 -5.67 -7.02 13.00
C VAL A 151 -5.90 -8.52 13.21
N TYR A 152 -6.72 -9.17 12.39
CA TYR A 152 -6.90 -10.63 12.46
C TYR A 152 -5.58 -11.37 12.21
N TYR A 153 -4.78 -10.94 11.25
CA TYR A 153 -3.43 -11.49 11.02
C TYR A 153 -2.54 -11.35 12.27
N LEU A 154 -2.47 -10.14 12.86
CA LEU A 154 -1.69 -9.88 14.07
C LEU A 154 -2.14 -10.71 15.27
N ALA A 155 -3.43 -11.04 15.33
CA ALA A 155 -4.04 -11.90 16.36
C ALA A 155 -3.97 -13.39 16.01
N ALA A 156 -3.24 -13.78 14.96
CA ALA A 156 -3.14 -15.15 14.42
C ALA A 156 -4.50 -15.79 14.05
N GLN A 157 -5.54 -14.99 13.78
CA GLN A 157 -6.85 -15.45 13.31
C GLN A 157 -6.86 -15.50 11.78
N TYR A 158 -6.04 -16.37 11.20
CA TYR A 158 -5.73 -16.38 9.77
C TYR A 158 -6.96 -16.57 8.88
N ASP A 159 -7.88 -17.49 9.23
CA ASP A 159 -9.11 -17.72 8.45
C ASP A 159 -9.96 -16.46 8.30
N LYS A 160 -10.09 -15.68 9.39
CA LYS A 160 -10.84 -14.41 9.36
C LYS A 160 -10.09 -13.35 8.56
N SER A 161 -8.77 -13.32 8.66
CA SER A 161 -7.93 -12.42 7.86
C SER A 161 -8.07 -12.72 6.38
N ILE A 162 -8.04 -13.99 5.97
CA ILE A 162 -8.26 -14.44 4.60
C ILE A 162 -9.63 -14.00 4.08
N ALA A 163 -10.68 -14.22 4.88
CA ALA A 163 -12.04 -13.84 4.51
C ALA A 163 -12.15 -12.32 4.26
N ASP A 164 -11.58 -11.50 5.14
CA ASP A 164 -11.57 -10.04 4.97
C ASP A 164 -10.71 -9.61 3.77
N CYS A 165 -9.56 -10.23 3.52
CA CYS A 165 -8.76 -9.97 2.32
C CYS A 165 -9.55 -10.25 1.03
N HIS A 166 -10.36 -11.30 0.99
CA HIS A 166 -11.24 -11.56 -0.15
C HIS A 166 -12.28 -10.44 -0.33
N GLU A 167 -12.85 -9.92 0.76
CA GLU A 167 -13.78 -8.79 0.69
C GLU A 167 -13.09 -7.50 0.20
N VAL A 168 -11.81 -7.28 0.56
CA VAL A 168 -11.00 -6.20 -0.02
C VAL A 168 -10.84 -6.38 -1.52
N LEU A 169 -10.42 -7.56 -1.96
CA LEU A 169 -10.13 -7.83 -3.38
C LEU A 169 -11.38 -7.84 -4.26
N LYS A 170 -12.55 -8.13 -3.68
CA LYS A 170 -13.84 -8.00 -4.36
C LYS A 170 -14.17 -6.53 -4.67
N ARG A 171 -13.80 -5.59 -3.79
CA ARG A 171 -14.03 -4.14 -3.92
C ARG A 171 -12.93 -3.43 -4.68
N ASN A 172 -11.69 -3.85 -4.45
CA ASN A 172 -10.50 -3.34 -5.10
C ASN A 172 -9.56 -4.48 -5.53
N PRO A 173 -9.75 -5.05 -6.73
CA PRO A 173 -8.94 -6.18 -7.23
C PRO A 173 -7.43 -5.88 -7.35
N ARG A 174 -7.07 -4.60 -7.38
CA ARG A 174 -5.69 -4.13 -7.49
C ARG A 174 -5.10 -3.67 -6.15
N HIS A 175 -5.69 -4.06 -5.03
CA HIS A 175 -5.20 -3.71 -3.70
C HIS A 175 -3.97 -4.57 -3.35
N PHE A 176 -2.78 -4.13 -3.74
CA PHE A 176 -1.54 -4.90 -3.56
C PHE A 176 -1.22 -5.20 -2.09
N GLY A 177 -1.70 -4.40 -1.13
CA GLY A 177 -1.60 -4.69 0.30
C GLY A 177 -2.38 -5.94 0.70
N ALA A 178 -3.62 -6.09 0.22
CA ALA A 178 -4.42 -7.30 0.48
C ALA A 178 -3.84 -8.52 -0.24
N LEU A 179 -3.37 -8.36 -1.49
CA LEU A 179 -2.70 -9.43 -2.23
C LEU A 179 -1.45 -9.94 -1.50
N SER A 180 -0.58 -9.02 -1.05
CA SER A 180 0.62 -9.40 -0.28
C SER A 180 0.28 -9.95 1.10
N GLY A 181 -0.79 -9.44 1.73
CA GLY A 181 -1.32 -9.96 2.99
C GLY A 181 -1.76 -11.42 2.89
N MET A 182 -2.48 -11.78 1.82
CA MET A 182 -2.82 -13.18 1.52
C MET A 182 -1.56 -14.04 1.38
N GLY A 183 -0.56 -13.57 0.62
CA GLY A 183 0.73 -14.25 0.51
C GLY A 183 1.40 -14.46 1.87
N GLN A 184 1.37 -13.44 2.72
CA GLN A 184 1.96 -13.52 4.07
C GLN A 184 1.23 -14.52 4.96
N ILE A 185 -0.10 -14.57 4.92
CA ILE A 185 -0.88 -15.53 5.71
C ILE A 185 -0.53 -16.96 5.30
N TYR A 186 -0.56 -17.28 4.00
CA TYR A 186 -0.21 -18.61 3.52
C TYR A 186 1.25 -18.97 3.79
N PHE A 187 2.16 -17.99 3.78
CA PHE A 187 3.54 -18.20 4.19
C PHE A 187 3.64 -18.62 5.67
N GLN A 188 2.86 -18.00 6.57
CA GLN A 188 2.80 -18.38 7.99
C GLN A 188 2.19 -19.78 8.19
N LEU A 189 1.24 -20.16 7.33
CA LEU A 189 0.63 -21.49 7.34
C LEU A 189 1.51 -22.57 6.69
N ALA A 190 2.71 -22.22 6.22
CA ALA A 190 3.60 -23.09 5.44
C ALA A 190 2.99 -23.66 4.15
N GLU A 191 1.99 -22.99 3.59
CA GLU A 191 1.35 -23.28 2.32
C GLU A 191 2.09 -22.57 1.17
N ASP A 192 3.30 -23.05 0.87
CA ASP A 192 4.27 -22.39 0.00
C ASP A 192 3.72 -22.07 -1.41
N GLU A 193 2.93 -22.99 -2.03
CA GLU A 193 2.31 -22.77 -3.34
C GLU A 193 1.29 -21.62 -3.32
N ASN A 194 0.42 -21.60 -2.31
CA ASN A 194 -0.57 -20.55 -2.13
C ASN A 194 0.09 -19.21 -1.82
N ALA A 195 1.12 -19.19 -0.96
CA ALA A 195 1.89 -17.99 -0.66
C ALA A 195 2.54 -17.42 -1.93
N LEU A 196 3.18 -18.27 -2.73
CA LEU A 196 3.83 -17.89 -3.99
C LEU A 196 2.82 -17.31 -5.00
N HIS A 197 1.65 -17.94 -5.12
CA HIS A 197 0.57 -17.45 -5.99
C HIS A 197 0.17 -16.02 -5.64
N TRP A 198 -0.12 -15.75 -4.37
CA TRP A 198 -0.60 -14.44 -3.94
C TRP A 198 0.49 -13.36 -3.97
N TYR A 199 1.72 -13.69 -3.63
CA TYR A 199 2.84 -12.76 -3.74
C TYR A 199 3.13 -12.37 -5.19
N ARG A 200 3.07 -13.30 -6.13
CA ARG A 200 3.22 -12.99 -7.55
C ARG A 200 2.13 -12.05 -8.04
N ARG A 201 0.89 -12.27 -7.66
CA ARG A 201 -0.21 -11.35 -7.96
C ARG A 201 0.01 -9.95 -7.36
N ALA A 202 0.57 -9.85 -6.17
CA ALA A 202 0.93 -8.56 -5.58
C ALA A 202 1.99 -7.83 -6.42
N LEU A 203 3.03 -8.53 -6.88
CA LEU A 203 4.08 -7.98 -7.74
C LEU A 203 3.59 -7.63 -9.15
N GLU A 204 2.60 -8.34 -9.67
CA GLU A 204 1.93 -7.97 -10.93
C GLU A 204 1.26 -6.59 -10.84
N VAL A 205 0.72 -6.23 -9.68
CA VAL A 205 0.11 -4.92 -9.44
C VAL A 205 1.17 -3.89 -9.07
N ASN A 206 2.02 -4.19 -8.09
CA ASN A 206 3.10 -3.30 -7.62
C ASN A 206 4.46 -4.01 -7.65
N PRO A 207 5.27 -3.83 -8.70
CA PRO A 207 6.57 -4.47 -8.82
C PRO A 207 7.65 -3.92 -7.87
N ASN A 208 7.34 -2.87 -7.08
CA ASN A 208 8.30 -2.21 -6.22
C ASN A 208 8.37 -2.80 -4.81
N MET A 209 7.63 -3.89 -4.53
CA MET A 209 7.53 -4.52 -3.22
C MET A 209 8.73 -5.45 -2.96
N LEU A 210 9.91 -4.90 -2.67
CA LEU A 210 11.17 -5.66 -2.51
C LEU A 210 11.07 -6.82 -1.52
N GLY A 211 10.37 -6.64 -0.38
CA GLY A 211 10.18 -7.72 0.59
C GLY A 211 9.32 -8.88 0.05
N VAL A 212 8.36 -8.58 -0.81
CA VAL A 212 7.54 -9.59 -1.49
C VAL A 212 8.36 -10.32 -2.55
N GLU A 213 9.19 -9.61 -3.30
CA GLU A 213 10.11 -10.21 -4.28
C GLU A 213 11.08 -11.19 -3.61
N MET A 214 11.63 -10.83 -2.45
CA MET A 214 12.51 -11.72 -1.67
C MET A 214 11.77 -12.98 -1.22
N ASN A 215 10.52 -12.85 -0.76
CA ASN A 215 9.71 -14.01 -0.36
C ASN A 215 9.38 -14.92 -1.57
N VAL A 216 9.12 -14.36 -2.74
CA VAL A 216 8.92 -15.12 -3.98
C VAL A 216 10.16 -15.97 -4.29
N LYS A 217 11.36 -15.35 -4.29
CA LYS A 217 12.62 -16.08 -4.54
C LYS A 217 12.83 -17.22 -3.53
N LEU A 218 12.62 -16.95 -2.26
CA LEU A 218 12.74 -17.94 -1.19
C LEU A 218 11.77 -19.13 -1.39
N LEU A 219 10.50 -18.83 -1.71
CA LEU A 219 9.49 -19.86 -1.94
C LEU A 219 9.79 -20.70 -3.19
N GLU A 220 10.24 -20.08 -4.26
CA GLU A 220 10.67 -20.80 -5.46
C GLU A 220 11.82 -21.77 -5.19
N GLU A 221 12.81 -21.35 -4.42
CA GLU A 221 13.91 -22.20 -3.99
C GLU A 221 13.43 -23.37 -3.13
N ARG A 222 12.56 -23.14 -2.13
CA ARG A 222 11.97 -24.19 -1.29
C ARG A 222 11.20 -25.20 -2.13
N LEU A 223 10.38 -24.76 -3.07
CA LEU A 223 9.57 -25.62 -3.92
C LEU A 223 10.44 -26.41 -4.90
N ARG A 224 11.51 -25.83 -5.43
CA ARG A 224 12.49 -26.55 -6.26
C ARG A 224 13.20 -27.65 -5.45
N ALA A 225 13.63 -27.34 -4.23
CA ALA A 225 14.31 -28.31 -3.35
C ALA A 225 13.40 -29.50 -2.99
N ARG A 226 12.10 -29.26 -2.75
CA ARG A 226 11.13 -30.34 -2.49
C ARG A 226 10.85 -31.22 -3.71
N ARG A 227 10.96 -30.68 -4.92
CA ARG A 227 10.74 -31.42 -6.18
C ARG A 227 12.00 -32.11 -6.70
N ALA A 228 13.18 -31.76 -6.20
CA ALA A 228 14.40 -32.43 -6.57
C ALA A 228 14.36 -33.88 -6.06
N PRO A 229 14.54 -34.92 -6.92
CA PRO A 229 14.60 -36.32 -6.48
C PRO A 229 15.73 -36.44 -5.46
N GLY A 230 15.39 -37.01 -4.29
CA GLY A 230 16.36 -37.24 -3.22
C GLY A 230 17.62 -37.90 -3.79
N ARG A 231 18.78 -37.25 -3.62
CA ARG A 231 20.05 -37.96 -3.77
C ARG A 231 20.08 -39.01 -2.68
N SER A 232 19.71 -40.27 -3.07
CA SER A 232 19.98 -41.44 -2.25
C SER A 232 21.49 -41.51 -2.04
N THR A 233 21.93 -41.23 -0.83
CA THR A 233 23.26 -41.58 -0.35
C THR A 233 23.25 -42.98 0.19
#